data_d3d1aff582b5618583a47b3411a07348
#
_entry.id   d3d1aff582b5618583a47b3411a07348
#
_cell.length_a   1.000
_cell.length_b   1.000
_cell.length_c   1.000
_cell.angle_alpha   90.00
_cell.angle_beta   90.00
_cell.angle_gamma   90.00
#
_symmetry.space_group_name_H-M   'P 1'
#
loop_
_entity.id
_entity.type
_entity.pdbx_description
1 polymer ?
#
loop_
_entity_poly.entity_id
_entity_poly.type
_entity_poly.pdbx_seq_one_letter_code
_entity_poly.pdbx_strand_id
1 'polypeptide(L)'
;MRDYALAPTTASTLAGGLADSIFETVDRNPTLPVLARRLDTAAGGWEQVTAVELRDEVVDLAKGLIASGISPGQRVAMMARTRYEWTVFGLALWSVGAEVVPIHPTSARDQVEWILRDARCVAVVVEDEQAVMTVGTVCEGLPGLKHVWQLDAGALPELVHKGRFVPLTTVESLRRIVMPDSTAAITYTSGTSGRPLGCALSHSGLAYPCDTLLAGWGHTAARPGEQASVLAFLPFSHVYGLMIMVMCLRGGILMGHEPEMTEAALASALATFRPTYLYAVPSVLEKLYKTFLRTSQQHGRGALFERAAETARDFAAALERQRLGVGSGPAFDLRLQHALYERTVYRKLRGALGGRVLRATSGGSSLSRELTLFYEGIGMYVHDGYGLTESSGGITMQPLGREKSGTVGRALPGTQIQVADDGEILVRGPSVFQGYVGDDYATRAALRGGWLATGDIGRLDSEGYLTITGRKKDIIITSSGKSVAPAPLEQRLRMHPLVHQAVVVGDDRPCVGALITLDPDFLAHWRGALAVPGDSPGREAREENALREEIARAIASANSMVSRAESIRVYRVIQEPFAPGNGMLTPSMKLRRDAIARHYAAEIDAMYQARTQAVRRSGQPEPADWDDSDNVFR
;
A
#
# COMPACT_ATOMS: atom_id res chain seq x y z
N MET A 1 28.03 -2.32 1.97
CA MET A 1 27.76 -3.39 2.97
C MET A 1 26.89 -4.45 2.31
N ARG A 2 27.13 -5.73 2.54
CA ARG A 2 26.29 -6.82 1.98
C ARG A 2 25.30 -7.38 3.00
N ASP A 3 25.62 -7.27 4.28
CA ASP A 3 24.82 -7.84 5.38
C ASP A 3 24.57 -6.78 6.45
N TYR A 4 23.35 -6.77 6.98
CA TYR A 4 22.96 -5.92 8.07
C TYR A 4 21.97 -6.63 9.00
N ALA A 5 22.18 -6.55 10.29
CA ALA A 5 21.30 -7.11 11.31
C ALA A 5 21.29 -6.21 12.55
N LEU A 6 20.14 -6.11 13.19
CA LEU A 6 20.01 -5.56 14.55
C LEU A 6 19.60 -6.68 15.50
N ALA A 7 20.20 -6.69 16.69
CA ALA A 7 19.79 -7.62 17.73
C ALA A 7 18.30 -7.39 18.08
N PRO A 8 17.54 -8.44 18.46
CA PRO A 8 16.19 -8.29 18.95
C PRO A 8 16.18 -7.36 20.17
N THR A 9 15.32 -6.34 20.16
CA THR A 9 15.14 -5.43 21.30
C THR A 9 14.03 -5.89 22.23
N THR A 10 13.11 -6.71 21.71
CA THR A 10 12.00 -7.29 22.45
C THR A 10 11.84 -8.76 22.03
N ALA A 11 11.59 -9.65 22.99
CA ALA A 11 10.98 -10.93 22.66
C ALA A 11 9.51 -10.66 22.31
N SER A 12 8.95 -11.32 21.29
CA SER A 12 7.49 -11.30 21.11
C SER A 12 6.84 -11.77 22.40
N THR A 13 5.92 -10.98 22.92
CA THR A 13 5.20 -11.29 24.17
C THR A 13 3.99 -12.18 23.93
N LEU A 14 3.78 -12.62 22.68
CA LEU A 14 2.63 -13.45 22.32
C LEU A 14 2.82 -14.87 22.88
N ALA A 15 2.02 -15.21 23.89
CA ALA A 15 2.04 -16.54 24.52
C ALA A 15 1.06 -17.52 23.86
N GLY A 16 0.05 -17.02 23.16
CA GLY A 16 -1.00 -17.78 22.45
C GLY A 16 -1.31 -17.21 21.10
N GLY A 17 -2.60 -17.03 20.77
CA GLY A 17 -3.07 -16.47 19.51
C GLY A 17 -3.22 -14.94 19.53
N LEU A 18 -3.36 -14.31 18.35
CA LEU A 18 -3.58 -12.88 18.22
C LEU A 18 -4.87 -12.39 18.89
N ALA A 19 -5.87 -13.26 19.07
CA ALA A 19 -7.08 -12.93 19.81
C ALA A 19 -6.80 -12.56 21.27
N ASP A 20 -5.72 -13.09 21.88
CA ASP A 20 -5.36 -12.79 23.26
C ASP A 20 -5.15 -11.29 23.51
N SER A 21 -4.76 -10.55 22.48
CA SER A 21 -4.51 -9.10 22.57
C SER A 21 -5.68 -8.31 23.16
N ILE A 22 -6.93 -8.68 22.80
CA ILE A 22 -8.12 -7.97 23.34
C ILE A 22 -8.40 -8.39 24.78
N PHE A 23 -8.19 -9.66 25.14
CA PHE A 23 -8.38 -10.13 26.51
C PHE A 23 -7.36 -9.51 27.45
N GLU A 24 -6.07 -9.46 27.06
CA GLU A 24 -5.02 -8.77 27.79
C GLU A 24 -5.28 -7.26 27.94
N THR A 25 -5.89 -6.64 26.93
CA THR A 25 -6.27 -5.22 27.01
C THR A 25 -7.41 -5.01 28.01
N VAL A 26 -8.40 -5.91 28.04
CA VAL A 26 -9.49 -5.87 29.06
C VAL A 26 -8.91 -6.03 30.45
N ASP A 27 -7.98 -6.95 30.66
CA ASP A 27 -7.35 -7.16 31.98
C ASP A 27 -6.58 -5.93 32.45
N ARG A 28 -5.99 -5.17 31.54
CA ARG A 28 -5.23 -3.94 31.86
C ARG A 28 -6.11 -2.71 32.00
N ASN A 29 -7.06 -2.52 31.09
CA ASN A 29 -7.96 -1.36 31.03
C ASN A 29 -9.24 -1.70 30.24
N PRO A 30 -10.30 -2.21 30.89
CA PRO A 30 -11.52 -2.65 30.23
C PRO A 30 -12.28 -1.53 29.52
N THR A 31 -12.15 -0.30 29.99
CA THR A 31 -12.83 0.87 29.43
C THR A 31 -12.03 1.63 28.36
N LEU A 32 -10.85 1.13 28.00
CA LEU A 32 -10.05 1.73 26.94
C LEU A 32 -10.81 1.66 25.60
N PRO A 33 -11.06 2.79 24.92
CA PRO A 33 -11.59 2.77 23.56
C PRO A 33 -10.56 2.12 22.60
N VAL A 34 -10.96 1.08 21.90
CA VAL A 34 -10.06 0.33 20.99
C VAL A 34 -10.51 0.39 19.55
N LEU A 35 -11.83 0.47 19.31
CA LEU A 35 -12.39 0.63 17.97
C LEU A 35 -13.34 1.83 17.92
N ALA A 36 -13.60 2.33 16.71
CA ALA A 36 -14.62 3.32 16.45
C ALA A 36 -15.45 2.93 15.23
N ARG A 37 -16.76 2.96 15.39
CA ARG A 37 -17.76 2.76 14.33
C ARG A 37 -18.19 4.09 13.77
N ARG A 38 -18.33 4.20 12.47
CA ARG A 38 -18.94 5.37 11.85
C ARG A 38 -20.45 5.35 12.07
N LEU A 39 -20.99 6.45 12.56
CA LEU A 39 -22.44 6.60 12.72
C LEU A 39 -23.04 6.99 11.37
N ASP A 40 -24.13 6.30 10.99
CA ASP A 40 -24.93 6.66 9.82
C ASP A 40 -25.89 7.81 10.18
N THR A 41 -25.31 8.97 10.45
CA THR A 41 -26.03 10.22 10.76
C THR A 41 -25.63 11.30 9.78
N ALA A 42 -26.54 12.23 9.47
CA ALA A 42 -26.29 13.35 8.57
C ALA A 42 -25.09 14.24 9.03
N ALA A 43 -24.76 14.24 10.32
CA ALA A 43 -23.63 14.99 10.88
C ALA A 43 -22.29 14.21 10.81
N GLY A 44 -22.32 12.90 10.49
CA GLY A 44 -21.16 12.01 10.50
C GLY A 44 -20.46 12.03 11.86
N GLY A 45 -20.58 10.99 12.64
CA GLY A 45 -19.93 10.87 13.95
C GLY A 45 -19.22 9.53 14.08
N TRP A 46 -18.51 9.36 15.17
CA TRP A 46 -17.82 8.13 15.51
C TRP A 46 -18.25 7.67 16.91
N GLU A 47 -18.76 6.47 17.00
CA GLU A 47 -19.04 5.79 18.26
C GLU A 47 -17.82 4.98 18.66
N GLN A 48 -17.31 5.22 19.86
CA GLN A 48 -16.18 4.46 20.39
C GLN A 48 -16.67 3.16 21.03
N VAL A 49 -15.92 2.09 20.81
CA VAL A 49 -16.14 0.78 21.39
C VAL A 49 -14.98 0.47 22.32
N THR A 50 -15.28 0.19 23.57
CA THR A 50 -14.30 -0.13 24.61
C THR A 50 -13.76 -1.55 24.46
N ALA A 51 -12.64 -1.84 25.12
CA ALA A 51 -12.03 -3.16 25.08
C ALA A 51 -12.99 -4.25 25.61
N VAL A 52 -13.75 -3.97 26.67
CA VAL A 52 -14.71 -4.94 27.22
C VAL A 52 -15.87 -5.18 26.25
N GLU A 53 -16.42 -4.15 25.65
CA GLU A 53 -17.50 -4.28 24.65
C GLU A 53 -17.02 -5.09 23.44
N LEU A 54 -15.84 -4.79 22.90
CA LEU A 54 -15.26 -5.56 21.79
C LEU A 54 -15.04 -7.02 22.16
N ARG A 55 -14.46 -7.30 23.36
CA ARG A 55 -14.29 -8.68 23.82
C ARG A 55 -15.62 -9.42 23.87
N ASP A 56 -16.68 -8.80 24.40
CA ASP A 56 -17.99 -9.44 24.55
C ASP A 56 -18.59 -9.74 23.18
N GLU A 57 -18.55 -8.81 22.23
CA GLU A 57 -18.98 -9.05 20.84
C GLU A 57 -18.17 -10.20 20.18
N VAL A 58 -16.86 -10.24 20.37
CA VAL A 58 -15.97 -11.29 19.85
C VAL A 58 -16.33 -12.65 20.44
N VAL A 59 -16.56 -12.73 21.74
CA VAL A 59 -16.94 -13.98 22.43
C VAL A 59 -18.29 -14.47 21.94
N ASP A 60 -19.27 -13.60 21.81
CA ASP A 60 -20.60 -14.00 21.37
C ASP A 60 -20.61 -14.47 19.90
N LEU A 61 -19.83 -13.80 19.04
CA LEU A 61 -19.64 -14.26 17.67
C LEU A 61 -18.86 -15.59 17.61
N ALA A 62 -17.84 -15.79 18.45
CA ALA A 62 -17.08 -17.03 18.55
C ALA A 62 -17.99 -18.22 18.93
N LYS A 63 -18.93 -18.01 19.88
CA LYS A 63 -19.96 -19.01 20.21
C LYS A 63 -20.82 -19.36 18.99
N GLY A 64 -21.19 -18.36 18.17
CA GLY A 64 -21.96 -18.56 16.93
C GLY A 64 -21.20 -19.37 15.89
N LEU A 65 -19.91 -19.12 15.73
CA LEU A 65 -19.03 -19.89 14.86
C LEU A 65 -18.92 -21.35 15.31
N ILE A 66 -18.74 -21.60 16.62
CA ILE A 66 -18.74 -22.95 17.21
C ILE A 66 -20.06 -23.67 16.94
N ALA A 67 -21.21 -23.00 17.20
CA ALA A 67 -22.53 -23.55 16.95
C ALA A 67 -22.79 -23.83 15.45
N SER A 68 -22.04 -23.19 14.56
CA SER A 68 -22.06 -23.43 13.11
C SER A 68 -21.08 -24.52 12.67
N GLY A 69 -20.35 -25.16 13.60
CA GLY A 69 -19.44 -26.26 13.33
C GLY A 69 -18.05 -25.83 12.90
N ILE A 70 -17.66 -24.55 13.12
CA ILE A 70 -16.29 -24.10 12.89
C ILE A 70 -15.39 -24.65 14.01
N SER A 71 -14.28 -25.24 13.61
CA SER A 71 -13.31 -25.91 14.48
C SER A 71 -11.88 -25.43 14.25
N PRO A 72 -10.96 -25.63 15.20
CA PRO A 72 -9.56 -25.25 15.05
C PRO A 72 -8.92 -25.80 13.77
N GLY A 73 -8.08 -24.99 13.11
CA GLY A 73 -7.41 -25.33 11.84
C GLY A 73 -8.31 -25.28 10.61
N GLN A 74 -9.61 -25.03 10.76
CA GLN A 74 -10.46 -24.78 9.60
C GLN A 74 -10.27 -23.37 9.06
N ARG A 75 -10.46 -23.23 7.76
CA ARG A 75 -10.23 -21.98 7.03
C ARG A 75 -11.55 -21.33 6.68
N VAL A 76 -11.66 -20.05 7.07
CA VAL A 76 -12.82 -19.23 6.78
C VAL A 76 -12.37 -18.02 5.95
N ALA A 77 -12.93 -17.91 4.75
CA ALA A 77 -12.62 -16.78 3.88
C ALA A 77 -13.37 -15.51 4.33
N MET A 78 -12.75 -14.35 4.12
CA MET A 78 -13.35 -13.04 4.40
C MET A 78 -13.21 -12.16 3.18
N MET A 79 -14.32 -11.88 2.48
CA MET A 79 -14.39 -11.06 1.28
C MET A 79 -15.22 -9.81 1.57
N ALA A 80 -14.59 -8.84 2.24
CA ALA A 80 -15.24 -7.59 2.62
C ALA A 80 -14.20 -6.45 2.63
N ARG A 81 -14.69 -5.21 2.46
CA ARG A 81 -13.89 -3.99 2.61
C ARG A 81 -13.41 -3.82 4.07
N THR A 82 -12.59 -2.80 4.31
CA THR A 82 -12.06 -2.47 5.63
C THR A 82 -13.17 -1.88 6.49
N ARG A 83 -13.83 -2.72 7.27
CA ARG A 83 -14.99 -2.36 8.10
C ARG A 83 -14.91 -2.99 9.49
N TYR A 84 -15.71 -2.46 10.41
CA TYR A 84 -15.74 -2.87 11.81
C TYR A 84 -15.93 -4.39 11.98
N GLU A 85 -16.90 -4.96 11.28
CA GLU A 85 -17.27 -6.36 11.37
C GLU A 85 -16.11 -7.28 10.94
N TRP A 86 -15.27 -6.81 10.03
CA TRP A 86 -14.08 -7.56 9.62
C TRP A 86 -13.15 -7.82 10.83
N THR A 87 -12.93 -6.79 11.67
CA THR A 87 -12.11 -6.92 12.89
C THR A 87 -12.75 -7.85 13.91
N VAL A 88 -14.06 -7.75 14.13
CA VAL A 88 -14.81 -8.62 15.06
C VAL A 88 -14.76 -10.08 14.61
N PHE A 89 -15.03 -10.34 13.32
CA PHE A 89 -14.94 -11.70 12.74
C PHE A 89 -13.52 -12.26 12.81
N GLY A 90 -12.50 -11.48 12.47
CA GLY A 90 -11.09 -11.89 12.54
C GLY A 90 -10.71 -12.35 13.95
N LEU A 91 -11.04 -11.56 14.97
CA LEU A 91 -10.80 -11.89 16.37
C LEU A 91 -11.60 -13.14 16.83
N ALA A 92 -12.87 -13.25 16.41
CA ALA A 92 -13.72 -14.40 16.75
C ALA A 92 -13.20 -15.70 16.11
N LEU A 93 -12.77 -15.66 14.85
CA LEU A 93 -12.15 -16.79 14.16
C LEU A 93 -10.85 -17.23 14.85
N TRP A 94 -9.98 -16.29 15.20
CA TRP A 94 -8.76 -16.59 15.96
C TRP A 94 -9.07 -17.13 17.35
N SER A 95 -10.15 -16.67 18.00
CA SER A 95 -10.59 -17.19 19.31
C SER A 95 -11.03 -18.64 19.29
N VAL A 96 -11.51 -19.14 18.14
CA VAL A 96 -11.88 -20.55 17.95
C VAL A 96 -10.79 -21.37 17.27
N GLY A 97 -9.61 -20.77 17.03
CA GLY A 97 -8.46 -21.42 16.40
C GLY A 97 -8.62 -21.63 14.88
N ALA A 98 -9.54 -20.91 14.23
CA ALA A 98 -9.72 -20.95 12.79
C ALA A 98 -8.73 -20.02 12.08
N GLU A 99 -8.36 -20.40 10.85
CA GLU A 99 -7.44 -19.64 9.98
C GLU A 99 -8.24 -18.69 9.09
N VAL A 100 -7.87 -17.42 9.07
CA VAL A 100 -8.51 -16.40 8.21
C VAL A 100 -7.93 -16.43 6.81
N VAL A 101 -8.78 -16.45 5.78
CA VAL A 101 -8.36 -16.37 4.37
C VAL A 101 -8.92 -15.08 3.77
N PRO A 102 -8.16 -13.97 3.82
CA PRO A 102 -8.62 -12.71 3.27
C PRO A 102 -8.72 -12.75 1.74
N ILE A 103 -9.87 -12.34 1.20
CA ILE A 103 -10.11 -12.18 -0.23
C ILE A 103 -10.41 -10.71 -0.50
N HIS A 104 -9.78 -10.13 -1.52
CA HIS A 104 -10.07 -8.74 -1.86
C HIS A 104 -11.50 -8.62 -2.43
N PRO A 105 -12.32 -7.64 -2.01
CA PRO A 105 -13.72 -7.55 -2.42
C PRO A 105 -13.91 -7.36 -3.94
N THR A 106 -12.90 -6.82 -4.64
CA THR A 106 -12.93 -6.66 -6.11
C THR A 106 -12.26 -7.82 -6.87
N SER A 107 -12.00 -8.95 -6.19
CA SER A 107 -11.41 -10.12 -6.85
C SER A 107 -12.35 -10.70 -7.90
N ALA A 108 -11.79 -11.03 -9.07
CA ALA A 108 -12.56 -11.67 -10.14
C ALA A 108 -13.02 -13.07 -9.71
N ARG A 109 -14.14 -13.54 -10.29
CA ARG A 109 -14.75 -14.85 -10.03
C ARG A 109 -13.72 -15.99 -9.99
N ASP A 110 -12.87 -16.09 -11.00
CA ASP A 110 -11.88 -17.17 -11.11
C ASP A 110 -10.82 -17.12 -10.01
N GLN A 111 -10.50 -15.92 -9.51
CA GLN A 111 -9.60 -15.75 -8.36
C GLN A 111 -10.30 -16.19 -7.06
N VAL A 112 -11.55 -15.81 -6.87
CA VAL A 112 -12.35 -16.23 -5.70
C VAL A 112 -12.47 -17.76 -5.68
N GLU A 113 -12.82 -18.38 -6.80
CA GLU A 113 -12.91 -19.84 -6.93
C GLU A 113 -11.56 -20.51 -6.60
N TRP A 114 -10.48 -20.00 -7.19
CA TRP A 114 -9.14 -20.52 -6.93
C TRP A 114 -8.78 -20.45 -5.44
N ILE A 115 -8.94 -19.29 -4.81
CA ILE A 115 -8.58 -19.08 -3.40
C ILE A 115 -9.40 -19.99 -2.48
N LEU A 116 -10.72 -20.05 -2.66
CA LEU A 116 -11.60 -20.89 -1.85
C LEU A 116 -11.25 -22.38 -1.97
N ARG A 117 -10.91 -22.84 -3.17
CA ARG A 117 -10.53 -24.23 -3.46
C ARG A 117 -9.14 -24.57 -2.90
N ASP A 118 -8.14 -23.74 -3.20
CA ASP A 118 -6.75 -23.96 -2.80
C ASP A 118 -6.60 -23.92 -1.28
N ALA A 119 -7.21 -22.92 -0.63
CA ALA A 119 -7.26 -22.84 0.81
C ALA A 119 -8.21 -23.86 1.45
N ARG A 120 -9.04 -24.59 0.69
CA ARG A 120 -10.06 -25.53 1.21
C ARG A 120 -10.94 -24.86 2.26
N CYS A 121 -11.47 -23.68 1.95
CA CYS A 121 -12.32 -22.94 2.87
C CYS A 121 -13.63 -23.72 3.17
N VAL A 122 -14.02 -23.74 4.45
CA VAL A 122 -15.28 -24.36 4.89
C VAL A 122 -16.44 -23.37 4.98
N ALA A 123 -16.11 -22.08 5.07
CA ALA A 123 -17.05 -20.97 5.12
C ALA A 123 -16.46 -19.72 4.45
N VAL A 124 -17.34 -18.84 4.02
CA VAL A 124 -16.96 -17.49 3.56
C VAL A 124 -17.89 -16.44 4.16
N VAL A 125 -17.30 -15.39 4.68
CA VAL A 125 -17.98 -14.14 5.07
C VAL A 125 -17.86 -13.16 3.91
N VAL A 126 -18.99 -12.68 3.41
CA VAL A 126 -19.06 -11.72 2.30
C VAL A 126 -19.74 -10.44 2.75
N GLU A 127 -19.44 -9.32 2.10
CA GLU A 127 -19.97 -8.03 2.49
C GLU A 127 -21.45 -7.88 2.08
N ASP A 128 -21.73 -7.97 0.80
CA ASP A 128 -22.98 -7.56 0.17
C ASP A 128 -23.54 -8.62 -0.80
N GLU A 129 -24.65 -8.32 -1.43
CA GLU A 129 -25.31 -9.21 -2.38
C GLU A 129 -24.45 -9.49 -3.63
N GLN A 130 -23.69 -8.50 -4.10
CA GLN A 130 -22.78 -8.68 -5.24
C GLN A 130 -21.70 -9.73 -4.94
N ALA A 131 -21.16 -9.70 -3.75
CA ALA A 131 -20.18 -10.71 -3.30
C ALA A 131 -20.83 -12.08 -3.10
N VAL A 132 -22.08 -12.14 -2.59
CA VAL A 132 -22.87 -13.39 -2.52
C VAL A 132 -23.05 -13.98 -3.91
N MET A 133 -23.45 -13.19 -4.89
CA MET A 133 -23.61 -13.64 -6.27
C MET A 133 -22.31 -14.18 -6.86
N THR A 134 -21.19 -13.49 -6.63
CA THR A 134 -19.86 -13.92 -7.08
C THR A 134 -19.49 -15.29 -6.50
N VAL A 135 -19.67 -15.48 -5.19
CA VAL A 135 -19.41 -16.75 -4.51
C VAL A 135 -20.42 -17.82 -4.96
N GLY A 136 -21.70 -17.48 -5.10
CA GLY A 136 -22.77 -18.39 -5.54
C GLY A 136 -22.45 -19.06 -6.89
N THR A 137 -21.85 -18.34 -7.83
CA THR A 137 -21.47 -18.90 -9.14
C THR A 137 -20.36 -19.97 -9.08
N VAL A 138 -19.65 -20.10 -7.95
CA VAL A 138 -18.53 -21.04 -7.78
C VAL A 138 -18.80 -22.11 -6.74
N CYS A 139 -19.85 -21.97 -5.93
CA CYS A 139 -20.18 -22.89 -4.83
C CYS A 139 -20.38 -24.34 -5.28
N GLU A 140 -20.99 -24.59 -6.45
CA GLU A 140 -21.21 -25.94 -6.97
C GLU A 140 -19.91 -26.73 -7.14
N GLY A 141 -18.80 -26.02 -7.48
CA GLY A 141 -17.47 -26.59 -7.61
C GLY A 141 -16.72 -26.76 -6.29
N LEU A 142 -17.33 -26.41 -5.14
CA LEU A 142 -16.69 -26.34 -3.83
C LEU A 142 -17.49 -27.09 -2.75
N PRO A 143 -17.56 -28.43 -2.80
CA PRO A 143 -18.40 -29.21 -1.87
C PRO A 143 -17.97 -29.09 -0.40
N GLY A 144 -16.76 -28.61 -0.13
CA GLY A 144 -16.26 -28.32 1.22
C GLY A 144 -16.77 -27.00 1.82
N LEU A 145 -17.26 -26.07 1.00
CA LEU A 145 -17.80 -24.79 1.43
C LEU A 145 -19.23 -24.96 1.93
N LYS A 146 -19.41 -24.91 3.25
CA LYS A 146 -20.68 -25.22 3.92
C LYS A 146 -21.52 -23.98 4.25
N HIS A 147 -20.88 -22.83 4.40
CA HIS A 147 -21.52 -21.58 4.86
C HIS A 147 -21.09 -20.40 4.01
N VAL A 148 -22.07 -19.56 3.68
CA VAL A 148 -21.88 -18.21 3.12
C VAL A 148 -22.64 -17.26 4.04
N TRP A 149 -21.91 -16.35 4.69
CA TRP A 149 -22.46 -15.36 5.62
C TRP A 149 -22.35 -13.98 5.04
N GLN A 150 -23.49 -13.29 4.86
CA GLN A 150 -23.52 -11.93 4.32
C GLN A 150 -23.66 -10.92 5.44
N LEU A 151 -22.68 -9.99 5.54
CA LEU A 151 -22.63 -8.98 6.60
C LEU A 151 -23.84 -8.04 6.53
N ASP A 152 -24.16 -7.51 5.34
CA ASP A 152 -25.25 -6.56 5.16
C ASP A 152 -26.64 -7.20 5.30
N ALA A 153 -26.74 -8.54 5.27
CA ALA A 153 -27.96 -9.29 5.56
C ALA A 153 -28.07 -9.71 7.03
N GLY A 154 -27.16 -9.26 7.90
CA GLY A 154 -27.25 -9.52 9.35
C GLY A 154 -26.59 -10.83 9.80
N ALA A 155 -25.56 -11.30 9.11
CA ALA A 155 -24.82 -12.51 9.49
C ALA A 155 -24.29 -12.48 10.94
N LEU A 156 -23.84 -11.31 11.42
CA LEU A 156 -23.30 -11.17 12.78
C LEU A 156 -24.39 -11.45 13.84
N PRO A 157 -25.53 -10.73 13.90
CA PRO A 157 -26.57 -11.02 14.87
C PRO A 157 -27.18 -12.41 14.73
N GLU A 158 -27.25 -12.98 13.52
CA GLU A 158 -27.70 -14.36 13.30
C GLU A 158 -26.78 -15.38 13.99
N LEU A 159 -25.47 -15.24 13.79
CA LEU A 159 -24.47 -16.11 14.40
C LEU A 159 -24.47 -15.97 15.92
N VAL A 160 -24.54 -14.74 16.44
CA VAL A 160 -24.64 -14.47 17.89
C VAL A 160 -25.87 -15.18 18.47
N HIS A 161 -27.02 -15.05 17.81
CA HIS A 161 -28.25 -15.75 18.25
C HIS A 161 -28.07 -17.28 18.24
N LYS A 162 -27.43 -17.84 17.22
CA LYS A 162 -27.18 -19.29 17.10
C LYS A 162 -26.25 -19.78 18.22
N GLY A 163 -25.28 -18.97 18.62
CA GLY A 163 -24.29 -19.28 19.66
C GLY A 163 -24.78 -19.14 21.10
N ARG A 164 -25.99 -18.63 21.36
CA ARG A 164 -26.48 -18.26 22.70
C ARG A 164 -26.40 -19.33 23.79
N PHE A 165 -26.40 -20.61 23.40
CA PHE A 165 -26.32 -21.74 24.33
C PHE A 165 -24.91 -22.36 24.44
N VAL A 166 -23.94 -21.87 23.68
CA VAL A 166 -22.55 -22.33 23.77
C VAL A 166 -21.90 -21.71 25.03
N PRO A 167 -21.35 -22.52 25.95
CA PRO A 167 -20.72 -22.01 27.16
C PRO A 167 -19.49 -21.15 26.85
N LEU A 168 -19.26 -20.10 27.63
CA LEU A 168 -18.05 -19.30 27.55
C LEU A 168 -16.77 -20.14 27.69
N THR A 169 -16.79 -21.14 28.58
CA THR A 169 -15.67 -22.05 28.82
C THR A 169 -15.24 -22.83 27.57
N THR A 170 -16.14 -23.03 26.60
CA THR A 170 -15.80 -23.65 25.33
C THR A 170 -14.93 -22.72 24.48
N VAL A 171 -15.29 -21.44 24.40
CA VAL A 171 -14.47 -20.42 23.69
C VAL A 171 -13.11 -20.29 24.35
N GLU A 172 -13.06 -20.21 25.69
CA GLU A 172 -11.81 -20.13 26.44
C GLU A 172 -10.90 -21.34 26.22
N SER A 173 -11.48 -22.55 26.18
CA SER A 173 -10.72 -23.78 25.94
C SER A 173 -10.14 -23.81 24.53
N LEU A 174 -10.90 -23.40 23.51
CA LEU A 174 -10.42 -23.33 22.13
C LEU A 174 -9.33 -22.24 21.96
N ARG A 175 -9.52 -21.09 22.58
CA ARG A 175 -8.52 -20.00 22.54
C ARG A 175 -7.17 -20.42 23.15
N ARG A 176 -7.19 -21.16 24.26
CA ARG A 176 -5.97 -21.62 24.96
C ARG A 176 -5.15 -22.65 24.19
N ILE A 177 -5.71 -23.37 23.24
CA ILE A 177 -4.96 -24.32 22.42
C ILE A 177 -4.29 -23.70 21.20
N VAL A 178 -4.59 -22.42 20.90
CA VAL A 178 -3.96 -21.71 19.80
C VAL A 178 -2.51 -21.41 20.19
N MET A 179 -1.58 -21.91 19.41
CA MET A 179 -0.14 -21.70 19.63
C MET A 179 0.36 -20.51 18.80
N PRO A 180 1.40 -19.81 19.25
CA PRO A 180 2.01 -18.70 18.50
C PRO A 180 2.39 -19.06 17.06
N ASP A 181 2.85 -20.29 16.84
CA ASP A 181 3.26 -20.79 15.53
C ASP A 181 2.12 -21.39 14.69
N SER A 182 0.90 -21.46 15.24
CA SER A 182 -0.28 -21.82 14.44
C SER A 182 -0.52 -20.78 13.36
N THR A 183 -1.08 -21.21 12.21
CA THR A 183 -1.44 -20.30 11.12
C THR A 183 -2.60 -19.39 11.54
N ALA A 184 -2.37 -18.07 11.50
CA ALA A 184 -3.40 -17.07 11.77
C ALA A 184 -4.14 -16.66 10.51
N ALA A 185 -3.42 -16.54 9.40
CA ALA A 185 -3.99 -16.13 8.13
C ALA A 185 -3.27 -16.78 6.94
N ILE A 186 -4.02 -16.98 5.85
CA ILE A 186 -3.46 -17.36 4.55
C ILE A 186 -3.74 -16.23 3.58
N THR A 187 -2.73 -15.40 3.34
CA THR A 187 -2.86 -14.24 2.46
C THR A 187 -2.34 -14.55 1.07
N TYR A 188 -3.19 -14.39 0.06
CA TYR A 188 -2.83 -14.68 -1.32
C TYR A 188 -2.07 -13.53 -1.96
N THR A 189 -0.88 -13.82 -2.51
CA THR A 189 -0.12 -12.86 -3.30
C THR A 189 -0.69 -12.80 -4.71
N SER A 190 -0.76 -11.59 -5.27
CA SER A 190 -1.05 -11.40 -6.69
C SER A 190 0.16 -11.87 -7.51
N GLY A 191 0.33 -13.18 -7.66
CA GLY A 191 1.38 -13.76 -8.49
C GLY A 191 1.45 -13.08 -9.85
N THR A 192 2.65 -12.71 -10.29
CA THR A 192 2.85 -11.91 -11.50
C THR A 192 2.96 -12.75 -12.75
N SER A 193 3.14 -14.04 -12.59
CA SER A 193 3.33 -15.00 -13.69
C SER A 193 2.35 -16.18 -13.68
N GLY A 194 1.33 -16.17 -12.79
CA GLY A 194 0.47 -17.31 -12.66
C GLY A 194 -0.69 -17.14 -11.68
N ARG A 195 -1.15 -18.25 -11.12
CA ARG A 195 -2.17 -18.27 -10.08
C ARG A 195 -1.63 -17.69 -8.77
N PRO A 196 -2.45 -16.99 -7.98
CA PRO A 196 -2.05 -16.50 -6.67
C PRO A 196 -1.58 -17.62 -5.75
N LEU A 197 -0.51 -17.39 -4.98
CA LEU A 197 0.02 -18.32 -3.99
C LEU A 197 -0.41 -17.90 -2.58
N GLY A 198 -0.92 -18.84 -1.78
CA GLY A 198 -1.37 -18.61 -0.41
C GLY A 198 -0.21 -18.66 0.58
N CYS A 199 0.17 -17.53 1.14
CA CYS A 199 1.21 -17.42 2.19
C CYS A 199 0.63 -17.80 3.54
N ALA A 200 1.13 -18.85 4.19
CA ALA A 200 0.77 -19.22 5.55
C ALA A 200 1.51 -18.32 6.56
N LEU A 201 0.76 -17.46 7.23
CA LEU A 201 1.27 -16.50 8.21
C LEU A 201 0.88 -16.97 9.63
N SER A 202 1.86 -17.15 10.51
CA SER A 202 1.60 -17.54 11.90
C SER A 202 1.13 -16.35 12.75
N HIS A 203 0.52 -16.65 13.91
CA HIS A 203 0.17 -15.62 14.89
C HIS A 203 1.41 -14.86 15.36
N SER A 204 2.51 -15.57 15.69
CA SER A 204 3.78 -14.94 16.09
C SER A 204 4.42 -14.14 14.95
N GLY A 205 4.36 -14.66 13.71
CA GLY A 205 4.89 -13.97 12.53
C GLY A 205 4.23 -12.63 12.30
N LEU A 206 2.90 -12.52 12.45
CA LEU A 206 2.15 -11.27 12.36
C LEU A 206 2.37 -10.35 13.57
N ALA A 207 2.49 -10.92 14.77
CA ALA A 207 2.69 -10.14 16.00
C ALA A 207 4.08 -9.50 16.05
N TYR A 208 5.12 -10.19 15.61
CA TYR A 208 6.52 -9.79 15.78
C TYR A 208 6.86 -8.41 15.22
N PRO A 209 6.58 -8.09 13.94
CA PRO A 209 6.83 -6.76 13.40
C PRO A 209 5.97 -5.70 14.10
N CYS A 210 4.75 -6.03 14.53
CA CYS A 210 3.88 -5.12 15.26
C CYS A 210 4.47 -4.76 16.63
N ASP A 211 4.88 -5.75 17.41
CA ASP A 211 5.49 -5.56 18.74
C ASP A 211 6.79 -4.77 18.64
N THR A 212 7.62 -5.08 17.64
CA THR A 212 8.86 -4.36 17.38
C THR A 212 8.63 -2.89 17.04
N LEU A 213 7.64 -2.61 16.18
CA LEU A 213 7.27 -1.24 15.82
C LEU A 213 6.65 -0.49 16.99
N LEU A 214 5.79 -1.12 17.78
CA LEU A 214 5.22 -0.53 18.99
C LEU A 214 6.30 -0.16 20.00
N ALA A 215 7.26 -1.04 20.25
CA ALA A 215 8.36 -0.81 21.18
C ALA A 215 9.30 0.32 20.71
N GLY A 216 9.64 0.36 19.42
CA GLY A 216 10.60 1.34 18.87
C GLY A 216 9.97 2.67 18.49
N TRP A 217 8.75 2.67 17.96
CA TRP A 217 8.11 3.85 17.36
C TRP A 217 6.76 4.21 17.98
N GLY A 218 6.12 3.32 18.73
CA GLY A 218 4.78 3.51 19.27
C GLY A 218 4.61 4.79 20.09
N HIS A 219 5.61 5.19 20.87
CA HIS A 219 5.61 6.42 21.64
C HIS A 219 5.52 7.71 20.79
N THR A 220 5.76 7.62 19.48
CA THR A 220 5.67 8.74 18.53
C THR A 220 4.35 8.81 17.79
N ALA A 221 3.45 7.84 18.00
CA ALA A 221 2.17 7.75 17.30
C ALA A 221 1.14 8.80 17.77
N ALA A 222 1.35 9.40 18.94
CA ALA A 222 0.54 10.48 19.49
C ALA A 222 1.40 11.41 20.35
N ARG A 223 0.81 12.51 20.82
CA ARG A 223 1.47 13.39 21.80
C ARG A 223 1.50 12.73 23.18
N PRO A 224 2.44 13.11 24.04
CA PRO A 224 2.48 12.60 25.42
C PRO A 224 1.13 12.81 26.12
N GLY A 225 0.60 11.73 26.72
CA GLY A 225 -0.69 11.73 27.41
C GLY A 225 -1.93 11.61 26.50
N GLU A 226 -1.76 11.51 25.20
CA GLU A 226 -2.81 11.32 24.21
C GLU A 226 -2.84 9.85 23.74
N GLN A 227 -4.02 9.24 23.66
CA GLN A 227 -4.16 7.92 23.05
C GLN A 227 -3.90 8.02 21.54
N ALA A 228 -3.04 7.15 21.03
CA ALA A 228 -2.83 7.03 19.60
C ALA A 228 -4.09 6.58 18.88
N SER A 229 -4.34 7.13 17.70
CA SER A 229 -5.50 6.76 16.88
C SER A 229 -5.13 6.66 15.41
N VAL A 230 -5.69 5.66 14.73
CA VAL A 230 -5.45 5.31 13.33
C VAL A 230 -6.77 5.17 12.59
N LEU A 231 -6.90 5.81 11.43
CA LEU A 231 -7.99 5.55 10.50
C LEU A 231 -7.55 4.42 9.57
N ALA A 232 -8.16 3.24 9.72
CA ALA A 232 -7.92 2.10 8.86
C ALA A 232 -8.79 2.19 7.61
N PHE A 233 -8.17 2.33 6.46
CA PHE A 233 -8.79 2.32 5.13
C PHE A 233 -8.06 1.42 4.13
N LEU A 234 -6.83 0.99 4.46
CA LEU A 234 -6.12 0.01 3.65
C LEU A 234 -6.79 -1.36 3.79
N PRO A 235 -6.93 -2.13 2.67
CA PRO A 235 -7.63 -3.39 2.69
C PRO A 235 -7.01 -4.40 3.66
N PHE A 236 -7.80 -4.95 4.57
CA PHE A 236 -7.38 -6.04 5.48
C PHE A 236 -7.12 -7.36 4.73
N SER A 237 -7.54 -7.44 3.48
CA SER A 237 -7.16 -8.54 2.57
C SER A 237 -5.69 -8.51 2.14
N HIS A 238 -4.97 -7.43 2.45
CA HIS A 238 -3.53 -7.32 2.27
C HIS A 238 -2.79 -7.37 3.60
N VAL A 239 -1.62 -8.01 3.60
CA VAL A 239 -0.78 -8.13 4.79
C VAL A 239 -0.50 -6.80 5.47
N TYR A 240 -0.36 -5.69 4.71
CA TYR A 240 -0.12 -4.37 5.31
C TYR A 240 -1.34 -3.87 6.09
N GLY A 241 -2.55 -3.98 5.53
CA GLY A 241 -3.78 -3.65 6.26
C GLY A 241 -4.00 -4.56 7.47
N LEU A 242 -3.79 -5.88 7.29
CA LEU A 242 -3.89 -6.87 8.37
C LEU A 242 -2.90 -6.57 9.50
N MET A 243 -1.65 -6.22 9.17
CA MET A 243 -0.63 -5.82 10.14
C MET A 243 -1.05 -4.57 10.92
N ILE A 244 -1.66 -3.57 10.28
CA ILE A 244 -2.17 -2.36 10.95
C ILE A 244 -3.26 -2.72 11.96
N MET A 245 -4.20 -3.59 11.58
CA MET A 245 -5.24 -4.07 12.49
C MET A 245 -4.62 -4.78 13.71
N VAL A 246 -3.71 -5.72 13.49
CA VAL A 246 -3.00 -6.44 14.57
C VAL A 246 -2.24 -5.46 15.47
N MET A 247 -1.52 -4.50 14.89
CA MET A 247 -0.76 -3.51 15.65
C MET A 247 -1.66 -2.60 16.50
N CYS A 248 -2.80 -2.16 15.97
CA CYS A 248 -3.75 -1.35 16.74
C CYS A 248 -4.31 -2.13 17.94
N LEU A 249 -4.70 -3.39 17.73
CA LEU A 249 -5.21 -4.25 18.80
C LEU A 249 -4.16 -4.54 19.87
N ARG A 250 -2.91 -4.83 19.49
CA ARG A 250 -1.82 -5.12 20.42
C ARG A 250 -1.34 -3.87 21.16
N GLY A 251 -1.37 -2.72 20.51
CA GLY A 251 -0.92 -1.44 21.08
C GLY A 251 -1.98 -0.65 21.85
N GLY A 252 -3.23 -1.13 21.91
CA GLY A 252 -4.34 -0.34 22.48
C GLY A 252 -4.56 0.98 21.75
N ILE A 253 -4.34 1.00 20.43
CA ILE A 253 -4.50 2.16 19.56
C ILE A 253 -5.97 2.21 19.10
N LEU A 254 -6.62 3.36 19.24
CA LEU A 254 -7.99 3.55 18.76
C LEU A 254 -8.03 3.46 17.23
N MET A 255 -8.75 2.48 16.69
CA MET A 255 -8.86 2.25 15.25
C MET A 255 -10.28 2.56 14.74
N GLY A 256 -10.41 3.55 13.86
CA GLY A 256 -11.61 3.80 13.08
C GLY A 256 -11.54 3.09 11.72
N HIS A 257 -12.67 2.69 11.16
CA HIS A 257 -12.72 1.99 9.89
C HIS A 257 -13.38 2.86 8.81
N GLU A 258 -12.74 2.97 7.64
CA GLU A 258 -13.31 3.62 6.45
C GLU A 258 -13.26 2.64 5.26
N PRO A 259 -14.40 2.07 4.86
CA PRO A 259 -14.45 1.11 3.78
C PRO A 259 -14.31 1.75 2.39
N GLU A 260 -14.63 3.05 2.27
CA GLU A 260 -14.64 3.74 0.99
C GLU A 260 -13.30 4.44 0.71
N MET A 261 -12.67 4.08 -0.42
CA MET A 261 -11.39 4.65 -0.86
C MET A 261 -11.56 5.85 -1.81
N THR A 262 -12.79 6.41 -1.90
CA THR A 262 -13.01 7.62 -2.69
C THR A 262 -12.37 8.83 -2.02
N GLU A 263 -12.00 9.83 -2.81
CA GLU A 263 -11.36 11.06 -2.30
C GLU A 263 -12.27 11.77 -1.28
N ALA A 264 -13.57 11.86 -1.57
CA ALA A 264 -14.54 12.53 -0.71
C ALA A 264 -14.75 11.78 0.62
N ALA A 265 -14.89 10.44 0.58
CA ALA A 265 -15.07 9.63 1.78
C ALA A 265 -13.85 9.69 2.69
N LEU A 266 -12.64 9.51 2.11
CA LEU A 266 -11.40 9.56 2.87
C LEU A 266 -11.16 10.96 3.48
N ALA A 267 -11.39 12.04 2.73
CA ALA A 267 -11.27 13.40 3.24
C ALA A 267 -12.27 13.67 4.40
N SER A 268 -13.53 13.24 4.25
CA SER A 268 -14.55 13.33 5.29
C SER A 268 -14.16 12.53 6.55
N ALA A 269 -13.69 11.30 6.36
CA ALA A 269 -13.29 10.45 7.47
C ALA A 269 -12.06 11.00 8.21
N LEU A 270 -11.05 11.49 7.50
CA LEU A 270 -9.87 12.14 8.10
C LEU A 270 -10.27 13.41 8.88
N ALA A 271 -11.17 14.23 8.34
CA ALA A 271 -11.61 15.46 8.98
C ALA A 271 -12.43 15.21 10.26
N THR A 272 -13.23 14.14 10.31
CA THR A 272 -14.13 13.82 11.42
C THR A 272 -13.49 12.92 12.48
N PHE A 273 -12.76 11.88 12.09
CA PHE A 273 -12.05 10.97 13.01
C PHE A 273 -10.80 11.62 13.61
N ARG A 274 -10.08 12.42 12.82
CA ARG A 274 -8.88 13.16 13.21
C ARG A 274 -7.79 12.24 13.81
N PRO A 275 -7.25 11.30 13.01
CA PRO A 275 -6.24 10.36 13.50
C PRO A 275 -4.97 11.10 13.97
N THR A 276 -4.21 10.47 14.86
CA THR A 276 -2.89 10.96 15.29
C THR A 276 -1.77 10.42 14.41
N TYR A 277 -2.00 9.25 13.79
CA TYR A 277 -1.06 8.56 12.92
C TYR A 277 -1.74 8.08 11.64
N LEU A 278 -1.04 8.12 10.51
CA LEU A 278 -1.57 7.70 9.22
C LEU A 278 -0.73 6.55 8.64
N TYR A 279 -1.40 5.46 8.25
CA TYR A 279 -0.81 4.42 7.41
C TYR A 279 -1.35 4.56 6.01
N ALA A 280 -0.45 4.69 5.03
CA ALA A 280 -0.84 4.91 3.64
C ALA A 280 0.06 4.12 2.68
N VAL A 281 -0.40 3.98 1.45
CA VAL A 281 0.43 3.59 0.31
C VAL A 281 0.84 4.84 -0.46
N PRO A 282 1.95 4.83 -1.21
CA PRO A 282 2.40 6.01 -1.97
C PRO A 282 1.35 6.66 -2.84
N SER A 283 0.51 5.87 -3.51
CA SER A 283 -0.57 6.39 -4.38
C SER A 283 -1.59 7.26 -3.63
N VAL A 284 -1.85 6.98 -2.36
CA VAL A 284 -2.73 7.82 -1.52
C VAL A 284 -2.05 9.16 -1.22
N LEU A 285 -0.77 9.15 -0.88
CA LEU A 285 0.00 10.38 -0.62
C LEU A 285 0.17 11.20 -1.90
N GLU A 286 0.45 10.56 -3.04
CA GLU A 286 0.49 11.19 -4.36
C GLU A 286 -0.85 11.87 -4.69
N LYS A 287 -1.96 11.17 -4.48
CA LYS A 287 -3.31 11.69 -4.72
C LYS A 287 -3.63 12.87 -3.81
N LEU A 288 -3.30 12.81 -2.52
CA LEU A 288 -3.48 13.92 -1.59
C LEU A 288 -2.67 15.16 -2.03
N TYR A 289 -1.41 14.99 -2.45
CA TYR A 289 -0.60 16.09 -2.98
C TYR A 289 -1.24 16.73 -4.21
N LYS A 290 -1.68 15.91 -5.18
CA LYS A 290 -2.37 16.39 -6.39
C LYS A 290 -3.68 17.12 -6.06
N THR A 291 -4.44 16.63 -5.09
CA THR A 291 -5.66 17.29 -4.61
C THR A 291 -5.36 18.65 -4.00
N PHE A 292 -4.30 18.77 -3.19
CA PHE A 292 -3.87 20.07 -2.65
C PHE A 292 -3.49 21.06 -3.75
N LEU A 293 -2.73 20.61 -4.75
CA LEU A 293 -2.35 21.42 -5.91
C LEU A 293 -3.59 21.87 -6.70
N ARG A 294 -4.47 20.93 -7.07
CA ARG A 294 -5.71 21.21 -7.81
C ARG A 294 -6.60 22.22 -7.09
N THR A 295 -6.85 22.01 -5.80
CA THR A 295 -7.65 22.93 -4.98
C THR A 295 -7.01 24.32 -4.93
N SER A 296 -5.69 24.41 -4.81
CA SER A 296 -4.99 25.68 -4.81
C SER A 296 -5.08 26.40 -6.15
N GLN A 297 -5.00 25.68 -7.27
CA GLN A 297 -5.18 26.23 -8.63
C GLN A 297 -6.60 26.74 -8.85
N GLN A 298 -7.62 25.99 -8.43
CA GLN A 298 -9.02 26.42 -8.50
C GLN A 298 -9.29 27.72 -7.76
N HIS A 299 -8.54 28.01 -6.70
CA HIS A 299 -8.64 29.27 -5.95
C HIS A 299 -7.64 30.34 -6.43
N GLY A 300 -7.00 30.18 -7.61
CA GLY A 300 -6.02 31.12 -8.14
C GLY A 300 -4.71 31.22 -7.35
N ARG A 301 -4.41 30.19 -6.52
CA ARG A 301 -3.23 30.15 -5.63
C ARG A 301 -2.22 29.06 -6.01
N GLY A 302 -2.28 28.53 -7.24
CA GLY A 302 -1.39 27.46 -7.70
C GLY A 302 0.08 27.80 -7.54
N ALA A 303 0.52 28.97 -8.05
CA ALA A 303 1.90 29.41 -7.94
C ALA A 303 2.36 29.61 -6.46
N LEU A 304 1.45 30.02 -5.57
CA LEU A 304 1.75 30.10 -4.13
C LEU A 304 1.98 28.70 -3.54
N PHE A 305 1.14 27.73 -3.90
CA PHE A 305 1.31 26.35 -3.44
C PHE A 305 2.63 25.75 -3.92
N GLU A 306 2.97 25.92 -5.20
CA GLU A 306 4.21 25.38 -5.78
C GLU A 306 5.46 25.93 -5.07
N ARG A 307 5.53 27.24 -4.84
CA ARG A 307 6.61 27.88 -4.07
C ARG A 307 6.66 27.39 -2.63
N ALA A 308 5.51 27.24 -1.98
CA ALA A 308 5.43 26.71 -0.63
C ALA A 308 5.88 25.25 -0.59
N ALA A 309 5.51 24.43 -1.58
CA ALA A 309 5.94 23.04 -1.69
C ALA A 309 7.44 22.91 -1.94
N GLU A 310 8.04 23.78 -2.76
CA GLU A 310 9.49 23.86 -2.96
C GLU A 310 10.20 24.23 -1.66
N THR A 311 9.76 25.30 -0.99
CA THR A 311 10.31 25.72 0.32
C THR A 311 10.20 24.60 1.36
N ALA A 312 9.09 23.84 1.39
CA ALA A 312 8.92 22.71 2.29
C ALA A 312 9.98 21.62 2.03
N ARG A 313 10.17 21.26 0.76
CA ARG A 313 11.18 20.25 0.36
C ARG A 313 12.60 20.69 0.72
N ASP A 314 12.96 21.91 0.42
CA ASP A 314 14.30 22.45 0.72
C ASP A 314 14.56 22.52 2.21
N PHE A 315 13.56 22.95 2.99
CA PHE A 315 13.63 22.99 4.44
C PHE A 315 13.82 21.60 5.05
N ALA A 316 13.01 20.63 4.62
CA ALA A 316 13.13 19.24 5.07
C ALA A 316 14.47 18.60 4.66
N ALA A 317 14.92 18.84 3.43
CA ALA A 317 16.22 18.35 2.96
C ALA A 317 17.40 18.95 3.76
N ALA A 318 17.30 20.21 4.18
CA ALA A 318 18.31 20.83 5.02
C ALA A 318 18.28 20.26 6.45
N LEU A 319 17.09 20.00 7.01
CA LEU A 319 16.96 19.33 8.31
C LEU A 319 17.48 17.88 8.27
N GLU A 320 17.19 17.14 7.19
CA GLU A 320 17.71 15.79 6.97
C GLU A 320 19.24 15.78 6.98
N ARG A 321 19.88 16.67 6.22
CA ARG A 321 21.35 16.80 6.23
C ARG A 321 21.91 17.11 7.61
N GLN A 322 21.22 17.94 8.39
CA GLN A 322 21.62 18.25 9.78
C GLN A 322 21.52 17.02 10.69
N ARG A 323 20.40 16.29 10.63
CA ARG A 323 20.18 15.04 11.41
C ARG A 323 21.20 13.97 11.08
N LEU A 324 21.60 13.89 9.81
CA LEU A 324 22.61 12.93 9.34
C LEU A 324 24.06 13.41 9.58
N GLY A 325 24.25 14.61 10.13
CA GLY A 325 25.58 15.15 10.43
C GLY A 325 26.37 15.60 9.19
N VAL A 326 25.70 15.81 8.05
CA VAL A 326 26.33 16.19 6.78
C VAL A 326 26.01 17.64 6.35
N GLY A 327 25.45 18.46 7.24
CA GLY A 327 25.12 19.86 6.96
C GLY A 327 24.70 20.63 8.21
N SER A 328 24.70 21.97 8.09
CA SER A 328 24.38 22.93 9.18
C SER A 328 22.88 23.12 9.44
N GLY A 329 22.01 22.47 8.64
CA GLY A 329 20.57 22.70 8.68
C GLY A 329 20.12 23.88 7.79
N PRO A 330 18.81 24.26 7.88
CA PRO A 330 18.25 25.30 7.04
C PRO A 330 18.83 26.67 7.35
N ALA A 331 19.18 27.44 6.30
CA ALA A 331 19.64 28.81 6.38
C ALA A 331 18.55 29.74 6.94
N PHE A 332 18.94 30.93 7.41
CA PHE A 332 18.03 31.86 8.09
C PHE A 332 16.85 32.31 7.18
N ASP A 333 17.15 32.66 5.94
CA ASP A 333 16.17 33.05 4.92
C ASP A 333 15.16 31.94 4.63
N LEU A 334 15.61 30.70 4.52
CA LEU A 334 14.77 29.52 4.33
C LEU A 334 13.87 29.27 5.56
N ARG A 335 14.38 29.49 6.78
CA ARG A 335 13.57 29.41 8.02
C ARG A 335 12.48 30.46 8.04
N LEU A 336 12.77 31.69 7.62
CA LEU A 336 11.80 32.78 7.57
C LEU A 336 10.71 32.51 6.53
N GLN A 337 11.08 32.07 5.33
CA GLN A 337 10.13 31.68 4.28
C GLN A 337 9.23 30.53 4.74
N HIS A 338 9.82 29.49 5.32
CA HIS A 338 9.08 28.36 5.87
C HIS A 338 8.09 28.80 6.94
N ALA A 339 8.48 29.67 7.88
CA ALA A 339 7.60 30.18 8.92
C ALA A 339 6.42 31.02 8.37
N LEU A 340 6.63 31.73 7.24
CA LEU A 340 5.56 32.43 6.53
C LEU A 340 4.54 31.45 5.94
N TYR A 341 5.03 30.39 5.26
CA TYR A 341 4.16 29.37 4.67
C TYR A 341 3.49 28.48 5.73
N GLU A 342 4.09 28.32 6.91
CA GLU A 342 3.47 27.62 8.04
C GLU A 342 2.08 28.21 8.39
N ARG A 343 1.99 29.53 8.45
CA ARG A 343 0.75 30.24 8.79
C ARG A 343 -0.26 30.29 7.64
N THR A 344 0.23 30.36 6.40
CA THR A 344 -0.61 30.65 5.22
C THR A 344 -1.01 29.39 4.44
N VAL A 345 -0.17 28.34 4.43
CA VAL A 345 -0.34 27.13 3.62
C VAL A 345 -0.31 25.85 4.47
N TYR A 346 0.80 25.56 5.17
CA TYR A 346 1.04 24.23 5.74
C TYR A 346 0.03 23.84 6.82
N ARG A 347 -0.35 24.78 7.68
CA ARG A 347 -1.39 24.54 8.69
C ARG A 347 -2.73 24.13 8.06
N LYS A 348 -3.08 24.69 6.89
CA LYS A 348 -4.32 24.34 6.17
C LYS A 348 -4.23 22.94 5.57
N LEU A 349 -3.06 22.58 5.00
CA LEU A 349 -2.84 21.24 4.46
C LEU A 349 -2.93 20.18 5.54
N ARG A 350 -2.30 20.39 6.70
CA ARG A 350 -2.46 19.48 7.84
C ARG A 350 -3.89 19.46 8.38
N GLY A 351 -4.61 20.58 8.31
CA GLY A 351 -6.03 20.66 8.67
C GLY A 351 -6.90 19.72 7.83
N ALA A 352 -6.63 19.60 6.54
CA ALA A 352 -7.31 18.66 5.64
C ALA A 352 -7.08 17.19 6.01
N LEU A 353 -5.98 16.88 6.72
CA LEU A 353 -5.66 15.56 7.27
C LEU A 353 -6.17 15.36 8.71
N GLY A 354 -7.13 16.19 9.16
CA GLY A 354 -7.67 16.16 10.52
C GLY A 354 -6.91 16.99 11.55
N GLY A 355 -5.75 17.57 11.18
CA GLY A 355 -4.98 18.52 12.01
C GLY A 355 -4.20 17.92 13.18
N ARG A 356 -4.25 16.59 13.40
CA ARG A 356 -3.56 15.88 14.49
C ARG A 356 -2.46 14.95 14.01
N VAL A 357 -2.43 14.61 12.73
CA VAL A 357 -1.40 13.72 12.14
C VAL A 357 -0.04 14.40 12.23
N LEU A 358 0.87 13.81 13.01
CA LEU A 358 2.26 14.24 13.12
C LEU A 358 3.20 13.34 12.30
N ARG A 359 2.83 12.07 12.16
CA ARG A 359 3.64 11.05 11.50
C ARG A 359 2.77 10.15 10.65
N ALA A 360 3.38 9.60 9.61
CA ALA A 360 2.77 8.60 8.75
C ALA A 360 3.78 7.50 8.44
N THR A 361 3.29 6.30 8.10
CA THR A 361 4.10 5.26 7.47
C THR A 361 3.60 5.03 6.05
N SER A 362 4.53 5.05 5.10
CA SER A 362 4.30 4.64 3.73
C SER A 362 4.87 3.25 3.51
N GLY A 363 4.12 2.37 2.84
CA GLY A 363 4.54 1.01 2.55
C GLY A 363 3.83 0.41 1.32
N GLY A 364 4.22 -0.81 0.94
CA GLY A 364 3.63 -1.55 -0.18
C GLY A 364 4.20 -1.22 -1.56
N SER A 365 4.79 -0.04 -1.76
CA SER A 365 5.60 0.37 -2.90
C SER A 365 6.50 1.53 -2.52
N SER A 366 7.46 1.90 -3.37
CA SER A 366 8.40 2.99 -3.08
C SER A 366 7.70 4.35 -3.08
N LEU A 367 8.01 5.19 -2.09
CA LEU A 367 7.61 6.61 -2.05
C LEU A 367 8.74 7.47 -2.65
N SER A 368 8.38 8.51 -3.44
CA SER A 368 9.37 9.42 -3.96
C SER A 368 10.02 10.26 -2.85
N ARG A 369 11.35 10.45 -2.96
CA ARG A 369 12.07 11.33 -2.03
C ARG A 369 11.47 12.73 -1.95
N GLU A 370 11.02 13.27 -3.08
CA GLU A 370 10.40 14.59 -3.14
C GLU A 370 9.10 14.67 -2.34
N LEU A 371 8.30 13.62 -2.41
CA LEU A 371 7.03 13.57 -1.67
C LEU A 371 7.27 13.39 -0.17
N THR A 372 8.25 12.55 0.20
CA THR A 372 8.70 12.40 1.60
C THR A 372 9.13 13.76 2.17
N LEU A 373 10.01 14.47 1.46
CA LEU A 373 10.49 15.80 1.88
C LEU A 373 9.36 16.85 1.91
N PHE A 374 8.42 16.80 0.98
CA PHE A 374 7.27 17.70 1.00
C PHE A 374 6.45 17.52 2.28
N TYR A 375 6.04 16.28 2.59
CA TYR A 375 5.23 15.99 3.76
C TYR A 375 5.98 16.31 5.06
N GLU A 376 7.25 15.97 5.14
CA GLU A 376 8.09 16.33 6.27
C GLU A 376 8.20 17.85 6.43
N GLY A 377 8.38 18.57 5.32
CA GLY A 377 8.48 20.03 5.31
C GLY A 377 7.20 20.74 5.71
N ILE A 378 6.02 20.14 5.49
CA ILE A 378 4.76 20.67 6.02
C ILE A 378 4.47 20.20 7.46
N GLY A 379 5.40 19.49 8.11
CA GLY A 379 5.29 19.07 9.51
C GLY A 379 4.61 17.72 9.73
N MET A 380 4.54 16.85 8.71
CA MET A 380 4.11 15.46 8.83
C MET A 380 5.26 14.54 8.40
N TYR A 381 5.92 13.91 9.36
CA TYR A 381 7.03 12.99 9.07
C TYR A 381 6.53 11.70 8.44
N VAL A 382 7.00 11.36 7.25
CA VAL A 382 6.64 10.12 6.56
C VAL A 382 7.79 9.13 6.63
N HIS A 383 7.56 8.03 7.34
CA HIS A 383 8.50 6.92 7.42
C HIS A 383 8.21 5.94 6.29
N ASP A 384 9.15 5.78 5.37
CA ASP A 384 9.06 4.74 4.37
C ASP A 384 9.54 3.41 4.96
N GLY A 385 8.74 2.36 4.80
CA GLY A 385 9.02 1.02 5.29
C GLY A 385 8.89 -0.01 4.16
N TYR A 386 9.62 -1.12 4.29
CA TYR A 386 9.59 -2.21 3.32
C TYR A 386 9.16 -3.51 3.97
N GLY A 387 8.40 -4.30 3.22
CA GLY A 387 7.95 -5.62 3.61
C GLY A 387 7.18 -6.32 2.51
N LEU A 388 6.92 -7.59 2.73
CA LEU A 388 6.27 -8.51 1.82
C LEU A 388 5.17 -9.28 2.54
N THR A 389 4.30 -9.95 1.79
CA THR A 389 3.37 -10.92 2.37
C THR A 389 4.13 -12.07 3.01
N GLU A 390 5.18 -12.54 2.34
CA GLU A 390 6.07 -13.61 2.79
C GLU A 390 6.90 -13.26 4.04
N SER A 391 6.90 -11.98 4.46
CA SER A 391 7.51 -11.52 5.70
C SER A 391 6.50 -11.08 6.76
N SER A 392 5.23 -11.46 6.62
CA SER A 392 4.13 -11.06 7.53
C SER A 392 4.03 -9.53 7.73
N GLY A 393 4.48 -8.74 6.76
CA GLY A 393 4.51 -7.28 6.80
C GLY A 393 5.93 -6.70 6.85
N GLY A 394 6.21 -5.83 7.83
CA GLY A 394 7.41 -5.00 7.87
C GLY A 394 8.72 -5.75 8.09
N ILE A 395 9.72 -5.43 7.26
CA ILE A 395 11.11 -5.89 7.35
C ILE A 395 12.01 -4.75 7.81
N THR A 396 11.74 -3.53 7.31
CA THR A 396 12.53 -2.32 7.61
C THR A 396 11.65 -1.17 8.03
N MET A 397 12.27 -0.20 8.72
CA MET A 397 11.67 1.08 9.08
C MET A 397 12.73 2.16 9.20
N GLN A 398 12.36 3.42 8.94
CA GLN A 398 13.22 4.57 9.18
C GLN A 398 13.53 4.71 10.67
N PRO A 399 14.81 4.82 11.08
CA PRO A 399 15.17 5.06 12.48
C PRO A 399 14.79 6.48 12.89
N LEU A 400 14.20 6.62 14.08
CA LEU A 400 13.80 7.93 14.61
C LEU A 400 14.99 8.88 14.79
N GLY A 401 14.85 10.11 14.32
CA GLY A 401 15.86 11.15 14.43
C GLY A 401 17.07 10.97 13.48
N ARG A 402 17.06 9.94 12.65
CA ARG A 402 18.07 9.67 11.62
C ARG A 402 17.41 9.18 10.33
N GLU A 403 16.22 9.67 10.04
CA GLU A 403 15.49 9.35 8.82
C GLU A 403 16.30 9.78 7.58
N LYS A 404 16.35 8.89 6.56
CA LYS A 404 17.07 9.09 5.31
C LYS A 404 16.14 8.89 4.14
N SER A 405 15.63 9.99 3.59
CA SER A 405 14.66 9.99 2.48
C SER A 405 15.24 9.30 1.23
N GLY A 406 14.39 8.53 0.54
CA GLY A 406 14.79 7.73 -0.63
C GLY A 406 15.39 6.37 -0.26
N THR A 407 15.36 6.00 1.02
CA THR A 407 15.63 4.65 1.51
C THR A 407 14.41 4.12 2.27
N VAL A 408 14.31 2.82 2.42
CA VAL A 408 13.24 2.19 3.25
C VAL A 408 13.69 1.97 4.70
N GLY A 409 14.71 2.68 5.12
CA GLY A 409 15.25 2.60 6.48
C GLY A 409 16.18 1.41 6.70
N ARG A 410 16.24 0.95 7.95
CA ARG A 410 17.09 -0.15 8.41
C ARG A 410 16.26 -1.36 8.77
N ALA A 411 16.90 -2.53 8.82
CA ALA A 411 16.24 -3.74 9.30
C ALA A 411 15.60 -3.52 10.68
N LEU A 412 14.39 -4.05 10.86
CA LEU A 412 13.77 -4.12 12.17
C LEU A 412 14.62 -4.98 13.11
N PRO A 413 14.71 -4.65 14.40
CA PRO A 413 15.37 -5.51 15.39
C PRO A 413 14.94 -6.97 15.25
N GLY A 414 15.91 -7.90 15.26
CA GLY A 414 15.70 -9.33 15.07
C GLY A 414 15.57 -9.78 13.61
N THR A 415 15.57 -8.85 12.65
CA THR A 415 15.59 -9.14 11.22
C THR A 415 17.00 -9.00 10.66
N GLN A 416 17.39 -9.93 9.79
CA GLN A 416 18.65 -9.91 9.05
C GLN A 416 18.37 -9.67 7.57
N ILE A 417 19.16 -8.82 6.96
CA ILE A 417 19.11 -8.51 5.53
C ILE A 417 20.46 -8.79 4.91
N GLN A 418 20.47 -9.50 3.80
CA GLN A 418 21.64 -9.75 2.98
C GLN A 418 21.34 -9.33 1.53
N VAL A 419 22.32 -8.76 0.86
CA VAL A 419 22.23 -8.48 -0.57
C VAL A 419 23.15 -9.47 -1.30
N ALA A 420 22.56 -10.33 -2.11
CA ALA A 420 23.25 -11.34 -2.91
C ALA A 420 24.11 -10.71 -4.03
N ASP A 421 24.92 -11.53 -4.71
CA ASP A 421 25.84 -11.05 -5.78
C ASP A 421 25.10 -10.44 -6.97
N ASP A 422 23.90 -10.92 -7.26
CA ASP A 422 23.01 -10.41 -8.31
C ASP A 422 22.15 -9.21 -7.85
N GLY A 423 22.36 -8.74 -6.62
CA GLY A 423 21.62 -7.63 -6.02
C GLY A 423 20.31 -8.02 -5.36
N GLU A 424 19.91 -9.29 -5.36
CA GLU A 424 18.68 -9.74 -4.71
C GLU A 424 18.75 -9.56 -3.19
N ILE A 425 17.69 -9.01 -2.62
CA ILE A 425 17.54 -8.85 -1.18
C ILE A 425 17.07 -10.18 -0.59
N LEU A 426 17.84 -10.69 0.35
CA LEU A 426 17.52 -11.88 1.13
C LEU A 426 17.19 -11.46 2.56
N VAL A 427 16.16 -12.08 3.15
CA VAL A 427 15.67 -11.73 4.49
C VAL A 427 15.57 -12.97 5.37
N ARG A 428 15.94 -12.82 6.64
CA ARG A 428 15.81 -13.84 7.67
C ARG A 428 15.32 -13.21 8.96
N GLY A 429 14.34 -13.83 9.62
CA GLY A 429 13.81 -13.34 10.89
C GLY A 429 12.50 -14.00 11.29
N PRO A 430 12.00 -13.69 12.49
CA PRO A 430 10.80 -14.33 13.06
C PRO A 430 9.50 -14.02 12.29
N SER A 431 9.48 -12.95 11.50
CA SER A 431 8.31 -12.55 10.68
C SER A 431 8.23 -13.27 9.34
N VAL A 432 9.27 -14.03 8.93
CA VAL A 432 9.25 -14.80 7.68
C VAL A 432 8.19 -15.90 7.76
N PHE A 433 7.39 -16.01 6.71
CA PHE A 433 6.26 -16.94 6.62
C PHE A 433 6.68 -18.41 6.71
N GLN A 434 5.71 -19.29 6.96
CA GLN A 434 5.94 -20.73 7.07
C GLN A 434 6.11 -21.40 5.70
N GLY A 435 5.59 -20.80 4.64
CA GLY A 435 5.63 -21.31 3.26
C GLY A 435 4.33 -21.04 2.52
N TYR A 436 4.26 -21.52 1.29
CA TYR A 436 3.06 -21.46 0.46
C TYR A 436 2.19 -22.70 0.69
N VAL A 437 0.90 -22.48 0.89
CA VAL A 437 -0.07 -23.56 1.13
C VAL A 437 -0.12 -24.49 -0.08
N GLY A 438 0.12 -25.78 0.15
CA GLY A 438 0.01 -26.80 -0.88
C GLY A 438 1.07 -26.77 -1.99
N ASP A 439 2.08 -25.88 -1.88
CA ASP A 439 3.14 -25.77 -2.88
C ASP A 439 4.55 -25.80 -2.23
N ASP A 440 5.02 -27.02 -1.97
CA ASP A 440 6.37 -27.26 -1.42
C ASP A 440 7.49 -26.85 -2.38
N TYR A 441 7.23 -26.87 -3.70
CA TYR A 441 8.22 -26.48 -4.69
C TYR A 441 8.45 -24.96 -4.64
N ALA A 442 7.38 -24.16 -4.68
CA ALA A 442 7.46 -22.73 -4.54
C ALA A 442 8.03 -22.33 -3.17
N THR A 443 7.64 -23.05 -2.10
CA THR A 443 8.19 -22.81 -0.75
C THR A 443 9.71 -23.01 -0.72
N ARG A 444 10.24 -24.12 -1.25
CA ARG A 444 11.69 -24.35 -1.30
C ARG A 444 12.40 -23.37 -2.23
N ALA A 445 11.73 -22.90 -3.27
CA ALA A 445 12.31 -21.89 -4.16
C ALA A 445 12.43 -20.52 -3.49
N ALA A 446 11.46 -20.16 -2.63
CA ALA A 446 11.46 -18.90 -1.88
C ALA A 446 12.34 -18.96 -0.61
N LEU A 447 12.32 -20.09 0.12
CA LEU A 447 13.07 -20.27 1.37
C LEU A 447 14.34 -21.11 1.11
N ARG A 448 15.48 -20.43 0.95
CA ARG A 448 16.76 -21.07 0.62
C ARG A 448 17.73 -20.96 1.80
N GLY A 449 18.10 -22.08 2.40
CA GLY A 449 19.07 -22.08 3.51
C GLY A 449 18.65 -21.23 4.71
N GLY A 450 17.33 -21.11 4.96
CA GLY A 450 16.76 -20.27 6.03
C GLY A 450 16.62 -18.78 5.68
N TRP A 451 16.87 -18.42 4.41
CA TRP A 451 16.67 -17.07 3.89
C TRP A 451 15.47 -17.02 2.94
N LEU A 452 14.65 -16.00 3.09
CA LEU A 452 13.62 -15.63 2.14
C LEU A 452 14.26 -14.88 0.97
N ALA A 453 14.20 -15.44 -0.24
CA ALA A 453 14.53 -14.77 -1.49
C ALA A 453 13.35 -13.87 -1.88
N THR A 454 13.52 -12.55 -1.76
CA THR A 454 12.41 -11.60 -1.90
C THR A 454 12.00 -11.33 -3.34
N GLY A 455 12.88 -11.62 -4.29
CA GLY A 455 12.74 -11.21 -5.69
C GLY A 455 12.87 -9.69 -5.89
N ASP A 456 13.20 -8.93 -4.86
CA ASP A 456 13.46 -7.50 -4.95
C ASP A 456 14.97 -7.25 -5.02
N ILE A 457 15.38 -6.26 -5.82
CA ILE A 457 16.76 -5.83 -6.00
C ILE A 457 17.00 -4.57 -5.19
N GLY A 458 18.14 -4.51 -4.50
CA GLY A 458 18.48 -3.36 -3.69
C GLY A 458 19.94 -3.30 -3.27
N ARG A 459 20.22 -2.31 -2.43
CA ARG A 459 21.57 -2.09 -1.88
C ARG A 459 21.51 -1.60 -0.45
N LEU A 460 22.48 -2.02 0.35
CA LEU A 460 22.73 -1.50 1.69
C LEU A 460 23.87 -0.49 1.64
N ASP A 461 23.71 0.66 2.28
CA ASP A 461 24.81 1.59 2.48
C ASP A 461 25.69 1.20 3.69
N SER A 462 26.70 2.00 3.99
CA SER A 462 27.64 1.76 5.10
C SER A 462 27.00 1.87 6.48
N GLU A 463 25.83 2.51 6.58
CA GLU A 463 25.09 2.69 7.83
C GLU A 463 23.93 1.69 7.98
N GLY A 464 23.73 0.78 7.00
CA GLY A 464 22.67 -0.23 7.00
C GLY A 464 21.31 0.24 6.47
N TYR A 465 21.23 1.39 5.80
CA TYR A 465 20.01 1.79 5.12
C TYR A 465 19.84 1.03 3.83
N LEU A 466 18.64 0.46 3.65
CA LEU A 466 18.26 -0.28 2.47
C LEU A 466 17.61 0.65 1.44
N THR A 467 18.08 0.59 0.20
CA THR A 467 17.44 1.21 -0.97
C THR A 467 16.94 0.11 -1.88
N ILE A 468 15.64 0.08 -2.18
CA ILE A 468 15.05 -0.80 -3.17
C ILE A 468 15.21 -0.14 -4.55
N THR A 469 15.76 -0.87 -5.52
CA THR A 469 15.98 -0.36 -6.87
C THR A 469 15.00 -0.93 -7.90
N GLY A 470 14.38 -2.08 -7.61
CA GLY A 470 13.38 -2.69 -8.48
C GLY A 470 13.04 -4.11 -8.09
N ARG A 471 12.27 -4.79 -8.94
CA ARG A 471 12.01 -6.23 -8.86
C ARG A 471 12.84 -6.96 -9.90
N LYS A 472 13.44 -8.07 -9.52
CA LYS A 472 14.31 -8.88 -10.37
C LYS A 472 13.66 -9.25 -11.71
N LYS A 473 12.38 -9.67 -11.66
CA LYS A 473 11.60 -10.04 -12.84
C LYS A 473 11.07 -8.87 -13.67
N ASP A 474 11.04 -7.66 -13.09
CA ASP A 474 10.55 -6.44 -13.76
C ASP A 474 11.71 -5.65 -14.40
N ILE A 475 12.97 -6.07 -14.18
CA ILE A 475 14.14 -5.45 -14.82
C ILE A 475 14.05 -5.67 -16.32
N ILE A 476 14.03 -4.57 -17.06
CA ILE A 476 14.03 -4.54 -18.51
C ILE A 476 15.47 -4.78 -19.00
N ILE A 477 15.65 -5.71 -19.93
CA ILE A 477 16.93 -5.92 -20.60
C ILE A 477 16.76 -5.49 -22.05
N THR A 478 17.34 -4.33 -22.38
CA THR A 478 17.28 -3.83 -23.78
C THR A 478 18.09 -4.72 -24.72
N SER A 479 17.83 -4.61 -26.04
CA SER A 479 18.57 -5.37 -27.06
C SER A 479 20.09 -5.12 -27.06
N SER A 480 20.53 -4.01 -26.43
CA SER A 480 21.95 -3.72 -26.21
C SER A 480 22.52 -4.38 -24.93
N GLY A 481 21.72 -5.18 -24.21
CA GLY A 481 22.12 -5.82 -22.95
C GLY A 481 22.11 -4.89 -21.73
N LYS A 482 21.57 -3.69 -21.84
CA LYS A 482 21.46 -2.76 -20.70
C LYS A 482 20.27 -3.13 -19.81
N SER A 483 20.54 -3.32 -18.52
CA SER A 483 19.50 -3.52 -17.51
C SER A 483 18.95 -2.19 -17.02
N VAL A 484 17.63 -2.04 -17.03
CA VAL A 484 16.91 -0.83 -16.62
C VAL A 484 15.81 -1.19 -15.60
N ALA A 485 15.83 -0.52 -14.47
CA ALA A 485 14.75 -0.63 -13.47
C ALA A 485 13.61 0.33 -13.84
N PRO A 486 12.40 -0.16 -14.17
CA PRO A 486 11.30 0.72 -14.63
C PRO A 486 10.71 1.57 -13.51
N ALA A 487 10.66 1.07 -12.27
CA ALA A 487 9.93 1.67 -11.17
C ALA A 487 10.33 3.12 -10.85
N PRO A 488 11.62 3.53 -10.81
CA PRO A 488 12.00 4.93 -10.56
C PRO A 488 11.50 5.89 -11.64
N LEU A 489 11.57 5.49 -12.93
CA LEU A 489 11.08 6.29 -14.05
C LEU A 489 9.57 6.45 -13.98
N GLU A 490 8.82 5.37 -13.75
CA GLU A 490 7.37 5.39 -13.63
C GLU A 490 6.91 6.23 -12.44
N GLN A 491 7.59 6.12 -11.31
CA GLN A 491 7.30 6.93 -10.14
C GLN A 491 7.48 8.42 -10.44
N ARG A 492 8.56 8.79 -11.15
CA ARG A 492 8.81 10.18 -11.52
C ARG A 492 7.77 10.71 -12.50
N LEU A 493 7.37 9.92 -13.48
CA LEU A 493 6.30 10.27 -14.40
C LEU A 493 4.98 10.54 -13.66
N ARG A 494 4.59 9.68 -12.71
CA ARG A 494 3.36 9.86 -11.92
C ARG A 494 3.34 11.11 -11.04
N MET A 495 4.50 11.69 -10.73
CA MET A 495 4.55 12.98 -10.02
C MET A 495 3.99 14.14 -10.86
N HIS A 496 3.97 14.02 -12.20
CA HIS A 496 3.35 15.02 -13.06
C HIS A 496 1.82 14.99 -12.90
N PRO A 497 1.15 16.14 -12.71
CA PRO A 497 -0.28 16.20 -12.44
C PRO A 497 -1.15 15.48 -13.47
N LEU A 498 -0.84 15.66 -14.77
CA LEU A 498 -1.59 15.05 -15.86
C LEU A 498 -1.38 13.53 -16.01
N VAL A 499 -0.34 12.96 -15.40
CA VAL A 499 -0.07 11.52 -15.50
C VAL A 499 -0.83 10.77 -14.42
N HIS A 500 -1.70 9.84 -14.81
CA HIS A 500 -2.38 8.93 -13.89
C HIS A 500 -1.53 7.71 -13.59
N GLN A 501 -1.17 6.94 -14.63
CA GLN A 501 -0.31 5.78 -14.55
C GLN A 501 0.74 5.82 -15.66
N ALA A 502 1.87 5.16 -15.42
CA ALA A 502 2.91 4.99 -16.41
C ALA A 502 3.49 3.58 -16.32
N VAL A 503 3.73 2.96 -17.46
CA VAL A 503 4.40 1.67 -17.58
C VAL A 503 5.58 1.82 -18.52
N VAL A 504 6.77 1.57 -18.00
CA VAL A 504 8.00 1.58 -18.80
C VAL A 504 8.17 0.20 -19.43
N VAL A 505 8.44 0.20 -20.73
CA VAL A 505 8.62 -0.99 -21.58
C VAL A 505 9.94 -0.91 -22.33
N GLY A 506 10.48 -2.04 -22.81
CA GLY A 506 11.73 -1.99 -23.55
C GLY A 506 12.51 -3.30 -23.56
N ASP A 507 11.90 -4.38 -23.07
CA ASP A 507 12.52 -5.70 -23.06
C ASP A 507 12.77 -6.15 -24.49
N ASP A 508 14.04 -6.56 -24.82
CA ASP A 508 14.51 -6.89 -26.15
C ASP A 508 14.36 -5.75 -27.20
N ARG A 509 14.11 -4.52 -26.77
CA ARG A 509 13.95 -3.33 -27.65
C ARG A 509 15.22 -2.48 -27.68
N PRO A 510 15.41 -1.68 -28.75
CA PRO A 510 16.63 -0.86 -28.90
C PRO A 510 16.75 0.27 -27.86
N CYS A 511 15.68 0.63 -27.19
CA CYS A 511 15.65 1.65 -26.15
C CYS A 511 14.46 1.46 -25.23
N VAL A 512 14.43 2.24 -24.15
CA VAL A 512 13.32 2.30 -23.21
C VAL A 512 12.18 3.16 -23.77
N GLY A 513 10.96 2.66 -23.65
CA GLY A 513 9.72 3.35 -23.98
C GLY A 513 8.76 3.44 -22.80
N ALA A 514 7.69 4.23 -22.93
CA ALA A 514 6.66 4.35 -21.89
C ALA A 514 5.24 4.39 -22.47
N LEU A 515 4.32 3.68 -21.81
CA LEU A 515 2.88 3.84 -21.96
C LEU A 515 2.37 4.73 -20.82
N ILE A 516 1.62 5.77 -21.13
CA ILE A 516 1.17 6.77 -20.15
C ILE A 516 -0.34 6.91 -20.23
N THR A 517 -1.05 6.81 -19.11
CA THR A 517 -2.47 7.17 -19.01
C THR A 517 -2.62 8.52 -18.33
N LEU A 518 -3.63 9.28 -18.72
CA LEU A 518 -3.87 10.62 -18.20
C LEU A 518 -4.86 10.58 -17.03
N ASP A 519 -4.68 11.48 -16.08
CA ASP A 519 -5.63 11.72 -15.00
C ASP A 519 -6.83 12.48 -15.55
N PRO A 520 -8.06 11.90 -15.59
CA PRO A 520 -9.19 12.50 -16.25
C PRO A 520 -9.64 13.81 -15.59
N ASP A 521 -9.59 13.87 -14.25
CA ASP A 521 -10.02 15.06 -13.50
C ASP A 521 -9.04 16.21 -13.71
N PHE A 522 -7.75 15.89 -13.69
CA PHE A 522 -6.71 16.89 -13.91
C PHE A 522 -6.68 17.36 -15.37
N LEU A 523 -6.88 16.46 -16.31
CA LEU A 523 -6.98 16.78 -17.75
C LEU A 523 -8.16 17.72 -18.05
N ALA A 524 -9.33 17.45 -17.46
CA ALA A 524 -10.51 18.30 -17.61
C ALA A 524 -10.25 19.72 -17.06
N HIS A 525 -9.63 19.81 -15.88
CA HIS A 525 -9.26 21.09 -15.27
C HIS A 525 -8.22 21.85 -16.13
N TRP A 526 -7.18 21.17 -16.58
CA TRP A 526 -6.12 21.72 -17.40
C TRP A 526 -6.64 22.24 -18.75
N ARG A 527 -7.53 21.48 -19.43
CA ARG A 527 -8.21 21.92 -20.65
C ARG A 527 -9.04 23.18 -20.40
N GLY A 528 -9.74 23.25 -19.27
CA GLY A 528 -10.50 24.44 -18.88
C GLY A 528 -9.62 25.68 -18.65
N ALA A 529 -8.42 25.48 -18.12
CA ALA A 529 -7.45 26.58 -17.88
C ALA A 529 -6.76 27.07 -19.16
N LEU A 530 -6.62 26.21 -20.19
CA LEU A 530 -6.12 26.58 -21.52
C LEU A 530 -7.13 27.43 -22.32
N ALA A 531 -8.29 27.77 -21.74
CA ALA A 531 -9.43 28.39 -22.40
C ALA A 531 -9.03 29.37 -23.52
N VAL A 532 -9.03 28.87 -24.75
CA VAL A 532 -9.09 29.69 -25.94
C VAL A 532 -10.56 30.07 -26.09
N PRO A 533 -10.92 31.36 -26.10
CA PRO A 533 -12.29 31.77 -26.22
C PRO A 533 -12.88 31.33 -27.59
N GLY A 534 -14.04 30.65 -27.56
CA GLY A 534 -14.85 30.36 -28.72
C GLY A 534 -14.42 29.13 -29.53
N ASP A 535 -15.29 28.69 -30.43
CA ASP A 535 -15.09 27.64 -31.46
C ASP A 535 -14.03 28.08 -32.50
N SER A 536 -12.80 28.30 -32.08
CA SER A 536 -11.74 28.72 -33.02
C SER A 536 -11.23 27.51 -33.81
N PRO A 537 -11.13 27.61 -35.15
CA PRO A 537 -10.49 26.58 -35.96
C PRO A 537 -9.07 26.26 -35.42
N GLY A 538 -8.77 24.99 -35.20
CA GLY A 538 -7.47 24.55 -34.69
C GLY A 538 -7.32 24.50 -33.17
N ARG A 539 -8.40 24.59 -32.40
CA ARG A 539 -8.39 24.42 -30.92
C ARG A 539 -7.85 23.05 -30.52
N GLU A 540 -8.36 21.98 -31.12
CA GLU A 540 -7.95 20.61 -30.83
C GLU A 540 -6.44 20.41 -31.08
N ALA A 541 -5.92 20.91 -32.18
CA ALA A 541 -4.50 20.82 -32.49
C ALA A 541 -3.61 21.60 -31.48
N ARG A 542 -4.10 22.74 -30.96
CA ARG A 542 -3.39 23.51 -29.94
C ARG A 542 -3.41 22.81 -28.59
N GLU A 543 -4.56 22.25 -28.19
CA GLU A 543 -4.71 21.47 -26.97
C GLU A 543 -3.79 20.22 -27.03
N GLU A 544 -3.77 19.55 -28.17
CA GLU A 544 -2.93 18.39 -28.41
C GLU A 544 -1.43 18.73 -28.34
N ASN A 545 -0.99 19.82 -28.96
CA ASN A 545 0.40 20.28 -28.90
C ASN A 545 0.80 20.68 -27.47
N ALA A 546 -0.05 21.43 -26.77
CA ALA A 546 0.21 21.80 -25.39
C ALA A 546 0.28 20.57 -24.46
N LEU A 547 -0.57 19.56 -24.69
CA LEU A 547 -0.51 18.30 -23.94
C LEU A 547 0.79 17.53 -24.22
N ARG A 548 1.23 17.51 -25.49
CA ARG A 548 2.52 16.90 -25.85
C ARG A 548 3.69 17.57 -25.12
N GLU A 549 3.72 18.90 -25.08
CA GLU A 549 4.75 19.63 -24.35
C GLU A 549 4.75 19.31 -22.85
N GLU A 550 3.56 19.17 -22.24
CA GLU A 550 3.45 18.79 -20.82
C GLU A 550 4.01 17.38 -20.57
N ILE A 551 3.64 16.42 -21.41
CA ILE A 551 4.12 15.04 -21.27
C ILE A 551 5.63 14.98 -21.57
N ALA A 552 6.13 15.72 -22.55
CA ALA A 552 7.56 15.84 -22.82
C ALA A 552 8.33 16.38 -21.60
N ARG A 553 7.78 17.38 -20.89
CA ARG A 553 8.35 17.86 -19.61
C ARG A 553 8.37 16.77 -18.52
N ALA A 554 7.30 15.98 -18.41
CA ALA A 554 7.27 14.86 -17.47
C ALA A 554 8.36 13.82 -17.79
N ILE A 555 8.53 13.48 -19.07
CA ILE A 555 9.56 12.55 -19.54
C ILE A 555 10.97 13.13 -19.33
N ALA A 556 11.21 14.38 -19.66
CA ALA A 556 12.49 15.04 -19.41
C ALA A 556 12.85 15.02 -17.91
N SER A 557 11.85 15.25 -17.06
CA SER A 557 12.01 15.16 -15.61
C SER A 557 12.34 13.73 -15.14
N ALA A 558 11.73 12.70 -15.71
CA ALA A 558 12.07 11.31 -15.41
C ALA A 558 13.48 10.96 -15.92
N ASN A 559 13.80 11.36 -17.12
CA ASN A 559 15.10 11.11 -17.76
C ASN A 559 16.28 11.80 -17.04
N SER A 560 16.06 12.91 -16.34
CA SER A 560 17.11 13.58 -15.57
C SER A 560 17.66 12.75 -14.41
N MET A 561 16.97 11.68 -14.01
CA MET A 561 17.36 10.81 -12.90
C MET A 561 18.24 9.63 -13.31
N VAL A 562 18.35 9.35 -14.60
CA VAL A 562 18.97 8.15 -15.14
C VAL A 562 20.02 8.47 -16.20
N SER A 563 20.85 7.47 -16.54
CA SER A 563 21.80 7.62 -17.65
C SER A 563 21.08 7.67 -19.00
N ARG A 564 21.75 8.19 -20.03
CA ARG A 564 21.22 8.25 -21.39
C ARG A 564 20.75 6.89 -21.93
N ALA A 565 21.43 5.81 -21.55
CA ALA A 565 21.06 4.46 -21.95
C ALA A 565 19.77 3.92 -21.28
N GLU A 566 19.41 4.50 -20.15
CA GLU A 566 18.21 4.15 -19.36
C GLU A 566 17.04 5.09 -19.62
N SER A 567 17.25 6.17 -20.38
CA SER A 567 16.25 7.20 -20.65
C SER A 567 15.12 6.70 -21.53
N ILE A 568 13.91 7.14 -21.23
CA ILE A 568 12.72 6.94 -22.07
C ILE A 568 12.94 7.72 -23.37
N ARG A 569 12.88 7.01 -24.51
CA ARG A 569 13.14 7.56 -25.85
C ARG A 569 11.92 7.60 -26.72
N VAL A 570 10.91 6.81 -26.42
CA VAL A 570 9.64 6.75 -27.12
C VAL A 570 8.53 6.62 -26.08
N TYR A 571 7.37 7.17 -26.36
CA TYR A 571 6.21 7.04 -25.48
C TYR A 571 4.91 7.06 -26.26
N ARG A 572 3.86 6.54 -25.62
CA ARG A 572 2.49 6.58 -26.14
C ARG A 572 1.54 6.96 -25.02
N VAL A 573 0.66 7.90 -25.30
CA VAL A 573 -0.47 8.21 -24.42
C VAL A 573 -1.61 7.24 -24.73
N ILE A 574 -2.07 6.53 -23.71
CA ILE A 574 -3.15 5.56 -23.76
C ILE A 574 -4.42 6.21 -23.23
N GLN A 575 -5.51 6.09 -23.97
CA GLN A 575 -6.79 6.70 -23.59
C GLN A 575 -7.51 5.92 -22.49
N GLU A 576 -7.46 4.59 -22.57
CA GLU A 576 -8.10 3.74 -21.58
C GLU A 576 -7.25 3.67 -20.28
N PRO A 577 -7.83 3.97 -19.11
CA PRO A 577 -7.10 3.87 -17.85
C PRO A 577 -6.80 2.40 -17.49
N PHE A 578 -5.66 2.14 -16.90
CA PHE A 578 -5.38 0.83 -16.30
C PHE A 578 -6.26 0.66 -15.06
N ALA A 579 -6.99 -0.44 -14.98
CA ALA A 579 -7.94 -0.73 -13.91
C ALA A 579 -7.95 -2.23 -13.55
N PRO A 580 -8.41 -2.59 -12.34
CA PRO A 580 -8.62 -4.00 -11.99
C PRO A 580 -9.66 -4.67 -12.89
N GLY A 581 -10.72 -3.95 -13.27
CA GLY A 581 -11.81 -4.47 -14.10
C GLY A 581 -11.41 -4.89 -15.51
N ASN A 582 -10.36 -4.26 -16.10
CA ASN A 582 -9.79 -4.67 -17.40
C ASN A 582 -8.55 -5.58 -17.26
N GLY A 583 -8.25 -6.03 -16.05
CA GLY A 583 -7.16 -6.95 -15.77
C GLY A 583 -5.74 -6.35 -15.84
N MET A 584 -5.60 -5.04 -16.00
CA MET A 584 -4.31 -4.34 -16.10
C MET A 584 -3.70 -3.98 -14.74
N LEU A 585 -4.54 -3.86 -13.72
CA LEU A 585 -4.11 -3.73 -12.34
C LEU A 585 -4.51 -4.97 -11.53
N THR A 586 -3.79 -5.22 -10.45
CA THR A 586 -4.26 -6.13 -9.41
C THR A 586 -5.39 -5.46 -8.61
N PRO A 587 -6.20 -6.21 -7.84
CA PRO A 587 -7.15 -5.62 -6.90
C PRO A 587 -6.51 -4.60 -5.94
N SER A 588 -5.23 -4.75 -5.63
CA SER A 588 -4.42 -3.82 -4.84
C SER A 588 -3.81 -2.66 -5.62
N MET A 589 -4.30 -2.40 -6.83
CA MET A 589 -3.86 -1.30 -7.69
C MET A 589 -2.38 -1.37 -8.17
N LYS A 590 -1.76 -2.57 -8.14
CA LYS A 590 -0.41 -2.79 -8.68
C LYS A 590 -0.49 -3.13 -10.17
N LEU A 591 0.46 -2.63 -10.96
CA LEU A 591 0.56 -2.89 -12.40
C LEU A 591 0.78 -4.39 -12.70
N ARG A 592 -0.02 -4.92 -13.60
CA ARG A 592 0.18 -6.26 -14.20
C ARG A 592 0.91 -6.10 -15.53
N ARG A 593 2.23 -5.91 -15.46
CA ARG A 593 3.09 -5.56 -16.60
C ARG A 593 2.91 -6.48 -17.79
N ASP A 594 2.91 -7.80 -17.56
CA ASP A 594 2.71 -8.78 -18.63
C ASP A 594 1.34 -8.67 -19.31
N ALA A 595 0.29 -8.34 -18.55
CA ALA A 595 -1.05 -8.16 -19.11
C ALA A 595 -1.12 -6.87 -19.95
N ILE A 596 -0.53 -5.78 -19.44
CA ILE A 596 -0.46 -4.50 -20.15
C ILE A 596 0.38 -4.65 -21.42
N ALA A 597 1.56 -5.26 -21.34
CA ALA A 597 2.43 -5.46 -22.50
C ALA A 597 1.78 -6.30 -23.60
N ARG A 598 1.04 -7.36 -23.23
CA ARG A 598 0.28 -8.17 -24.19
C ARG A 598 -0.89 -7.41 -24.80
N HIS A 599 -1.63 -6.68 -23.99
CA HIS A 599 -2.81 -5.95 -24.46
C HIS A 599 -2.43 -4.83 -25.44
N TYR A 600 -1.37 -4.08 -25.15
CA TYR A 600 -0.87 -2.98 -25.95
C TYR A 600 0.32 -3.35 -26.85
N ALA A 601 0.44 -4.63 -27.23
CA ALA A 601 1.57 -5.09 -28.05
C ALA A 601 1.66 -4.35 -29.39
N ALA A 602 0.51 -4.10 -30.03
CA ALA A 602 0.44 -3.38 -31.30
C ALA A 602 0.88 -1.92 -31.18
N GLU A 603 0.44 -1.23 -30.13
CA GLU A 603 0.81 0.15 -29.82
C GLU A 603 2.31 0.27 -29.48
N ILE A 604 2.83 -0.69 -28.71
CA ILE A 604 4.26 -0.78 -28.39
C ILE A 604 5.06 -0.97 -29.68
N ASP A 605 4.67 -1.89 -30.56
CA ASP A 605 5.36 -2.13 -31.81
C ASP A 605 5.32 -0.91 -32.73
N ALA A 606 4.16 -0.25 -32.84
CA ALA A 606 3.99 0.97 -33.64
C ALA A 606 4.90 2.11 -33.12
N MET A 607 5.01 2.27 -31.80
CA MET A 607 5.85 3.28 -31.17
C MET A 607 7.33 3.11 -31.55
N TYR A 608 7.86 1.87 -31.58
CA TYR A 608 9.24 1.60 -31.98
C TYR A 608 9.45 1.68 -33.50
N GLN A 609 8.45 1.29 -34.29
CA GLN A 609 8.51 1.39 -35.76
C GLN A 609 8.55 2.84 -36.23
N ALA A 610 7.73 3.71 -35.65
CA ALA A 610 7.73 5.13 -35.94
C ALA A 610 9.11 5.74 -35.75
N ARG A 611 9.77 5.43 -34.63
CA ARG A 611 11.14 5.86 -34.36
C ARG A 611 12.12 5.36 -35.45
N THR A 612 12.08 4.08 -35.81
CA THR A 612 12.99 3.50 -36.81
C THR A 612 12.82 4.19 -38.16
N GLN A 613 11.60 4.53 -38.55
CA GLN A 613 11.32 5.25 -39.79
C GLN A 613 11.86 6.67 -39.77
N ALA A 614 11.70 7.36 -38.63
CA ALA A 614 12.15 8.73 -38.49
C ALA A 614 13.69 8.80 -38.51
N VAL A 615 14.40 7.89 -37.82
CA VAL A 615 15.88 7.77 -37.89
C VAL A 615 16.34 7.52 -39.33
N ARG A 616 15.67 6.65 -40.08
CA ARG A 616 15.99 6.39 -41.49
C ARG A 616 15.78 7.63 -42.40
N ARG A 617 14.77 8.45 -42.12
CA ARG A 617 14.48 9.68 -42.90
C ARG A 617 15.47 10.79 -42.64
N SER A 618 15.99 10.91 -41.39
CA SER A 618 16.92 11.98 -41.01
C SER A 618 18.31 11.78 -41.58
N GLY A 619 18.71 10.54 -41.93
CA GLY A 619 20.06 10.22 -42.43
C GLY A 619 21.20 10.55 -41.46
N GLN A 620 20.90 10.99 -40.26
CA GLN A 620 21.88 11.36 -39.22
C GLN A 620 21.97 10.26 -38.15
N PRO A 621 23.16 10.03 -37.57
CA PRO A 621 23.27 9.25 -36.34
C PRO A 621 22.45 9.94 -35.25
N GLU A 622 21.75 9.17 -34.43
CA GLU A 622 20.81 9.63 -33.39
C GLU A 622 21.17 10.99 -32.78
N PRO A 623 20.28 12.01 -32.90
CA PRO A 623 20.45 13.28 -32.18
C PRO A 623 20.44 13.03 -30.66
N ALA A 624 21.18 13.83 -29.92
CA ALA A 624 21.27 13.73 -28.47
C ALA A 624 19.91 13.99 -27.79
N ASP A 625 19.05 14.80 -28.42
CA ASP A 625 17.75 15.27 -27.93
C ASP A 625 16.69 15.02 -29.00
N TRP A 626 16.25 13.77 -29.14
CA TRP A 626 15.16 13.48 -30.05
C TRP A 626 13.81 13.59 -29.35
N ASP A 627 13.07 14.61 -29.79
CA ASP A 627 11.65 14.81 -29.48
C ASP A 627 10.81 14.27 -30.65
N ASP A 628 10.12 13.15 -30.43
CA ASP A 628 9.21 12.58 -31.43
C ASP A 628 7.79 13.14 -31.23
N SER A 629 7.66 14.47 -31.40
CA SER A 629 6.41 15.18 -31.25
C SER A 629 5.33 14.78 -32.28
N ASP A 630 5.69 14.09 -33.38
CA ASP A 630 4.79 13.89 -34.52
C ASP A 630 3.96 12.59 -34.50
N ASN A 631 4.22 11.63 -33.61
CA ASN A 631 3.59 10.29 -33.64
C ASN A 631 2.86 9.84 -32.37
N VAL A 632 2.63 10.71 -31.41
CA VAL A 632 2.16 10.33 -30.06
C VAL A 632 0.65 10.06 -29.99
N PHE A 633 -0.15 10.60 -30.93
CA PHE A 633 -1.62 10.61 -30.85
C PHE A 633 -2.37 9.96 -32.04
N ARG A 634 -1.70 9.21 -32.91
CA ARG A 634 -2.36 8.48 -33.99
C ARG A 634 -2.59 7.03 -33.67
#